data_f87ac752fea508698b39ed5ffc2e9123
#
_entry.id   f87ac752fea508698b39ed5ffc2e9123
#
_cell.length_a   1.000
_cell.length_b   1.000
_cell.length_c   1.000
_cell.angle_alpha   90.00
_cell.angle_beta   90.00
_cell.angle_gamma   90.00
#
_symmetry.space_group_name_H-M   'P 1'
#
loop_
_entity.id
_entity.type
_entity.pdbx_description
1 polymer ?
#
loop_
_entity_poly.entity_id
_entity_poly.type
_entity_poly.pdbx_seq_one_letter_code
_entity_poly.pdbx_strand_id
1 'polypeptide(L)'
;MAKISVLGAGSWGTALSVLLNNNGHEVRLWSRFQEEVDTLKQTRELTSKLPGVHIPENIDLTADVKNCVETAEVIVLAVPSPYVRGTAELMAPYVKDEQIIVNVAKGIEEKTLMTMTDIISEEIPAAGVYVLSGPSHAEEVGRGIPTTCVISGPKRETAEYLQGIFMSPVFRVYTTPDTLGVELGGSLKNVIALAAGTADGLGYGDNTKAALITRGIAEIARLGTKMGAHMETFYGLSGMGDLIVTCASVHSRNRKAGYLMGKGYTMQQAMDEVKMVVEGVYSAKAAKELAEKYDVEMPIITEINKVLFEGKSAAEAVIDLMVRDKKVETPMLPWDNN
;
A
#
# COMPACT_ATOMS: atom_id res chain seq x y z
N MET A 1 -25.92 8.31 -4.68
CA MET A 1 -24.90 9.04 -5.47
C MET A 1 -24.19 9.97 -4.49
N ALA A 2 -22.87 9.85 -4.36
CA ALA A 2 -22.05 10.67 -3.47
C ALA A 2 -21.10 11.54 -4.30
N LYS A 3 -20.62 12.66 -3.73
CA LYS A 3 -19.57 13.50 -4.32
C LYS A 3 -18.22 13.06 -3.76
N ILE A 4 -17.34 12.56 -4.62
CA ILE A 4 -16.09 11.97 -4.23
C ILE A 4 -14.92 12.69 -4.91
N SER A 5 -13.96 13.10 -4.11
CA SER A 5 -12.71 13.66 -4.62
C SER A 5 -11.57 12.71 -4.40
N VAL A 6 -10.84 12.39 -5.46
CA VAL A 6 -9.64 11.53 -5.41
C VAL A 6 -8.41 12.43 -5.55
N LEU A 7 -7.59 12.48 -4.50
CA LEU A 7 -6.37 13.29 -4.47
C LEU A 7 -5.17 12.41 -4.83
N GLY A 8 -4.66 12.64 -6.05
CA GLY A 8 -3.53 11.91 -6.62
C GLY A 8 -3.88 11.22 -7.93
N ALA A 9 -3.54 11.84 -9.07
CA ALA A 9 -3.77 11.31 -10.42
C ALA A 9 -2.70 10.28 -10.86
N GLY A 10 -2.18 9.50 -9.92
CA GLY A 10 -1.36 8.32 -10.22
C GLY A 10 -2.18 7.13 -10.72
N SER A 11 -1.53 6.00 -11.01
CA SER A 11 -2.22 4.79 -11.50
C SER A 11 -3.39 4.39 -10.61
N TRP A 12 -3.17 4.34 -9.29
CA TRP A 12 -4.18 3.89 -8.33
C TRP A 12 -5.34 4.88 -8.19
N GLY A 13 -5.05 6.18 -8.05
CA GLY A 13 -6.10 7.19 -7.97
C GLY A 13 -6.94 7.28 -9.23
N THR A 14 -6.30 7.16 -10.41
CA THR A 14 -7.02 7.12 -11.70
C THR A 14 -7.91 5.87 -11.79
N ALA A 15 -7.41 4.68 -11.44
CA ALA A 15 -8.19 3.45 -11.46
C ALA A 15 -9.40 3.52 -10.52
N LEU A 16 -9.22 4.05 -9.30
CA LEU A 16 -10.32 4.26 -8.34
C LEU A 16 -11.31 5.31 -8.83
N SER A 17 -10.86 6.38 -9.49
CA SER A 17 -11.76 7.38 -10.05
C SER A 17 -12.66 6.78 -11.13
N VAL A 18 -12.13 5.94 -12.00
CA VAL A 18 -12.91 5.20 -13.01
C VAL A 18 -13.90 4.23 -12.35
N LEU A 19 -13.45 3.46 -11.35
CA LEU A 19 -14.32 2.56 -10.59
C LEU A 19 -15.50 3.31 -9.94
N LEU A 20 -15.22 4.37 -9.20
CA LEU A 20 -16.22 5.15 -8.47
C LEU A 20 -17.21 5.84 -9.43
N ASN A 21 -16.71 6.34 -10.55
CA ASN A 21 -17.57 6.90 -11.60
C ASN A 21 -18.50 5.84 -12.21
N ASN A 22 -17.97 4.64 -12.48
CA ASN A 22 -18.77 3.53 -13.00
C ASN A 22 -19.81 3.04 -11.98
N ASN A 23 -19.57 3.25 -10.69
CA ASN A 23 -20.54 3.00 -9.61
C ASN A 23 -21.64 4.09 -9.53
N GLY A 24 -21.60 5.12 -10.40
CA GLY A 24 -22.62 6.17 -10.48
C GLY A 24 -22.38 7.33 -9.50
N HIS A 25 -21.16 7.53 -9.02
CA HIS A 25 -20.80 8.68 -8.19
C HIS A 25 -20.31 9.86 -9.03
N GLU A 26 -20.44 11.08 -8.48
CA GLU A 26 -19.82 12.29 -9.03
C GLU A 26 -18.37 12.32 -8.58
N VAL A 27 -17.42 12.19 -9.53
CA VAL A 27 -16.00 12.02 -9.21
C VAL A 27 -15.18 13.19 -9.72
N ARG A 28 -14.32 13.70 -8.86
CA ARG A 28 -13.28 14.67 -9.18
C ARG A 28 -11.92 14.06 -8.91
N LEU A 29 -11.00 14.16 -9.89
CA LEU A 29 -9.62 13.67 -9.78
C LEU A 29 -8.67 14.87 -9.75
N TRP A 30 -7.92 14.98 -8.65
CA TRP A 30 -6.95 16.05 -8.45
C TRP A 30 -5.52 15.56 -8.72
N SER A 31 -4.77 16.40 -9.44
CA SER A 31 -3.30 16.33 -9.48
C SER A 31 -2.70 17.63 -8.96
N ARG A 32 -1.56 17.52 -8.28
CA ARG A 32 -0.77 18.68 -7.84
C ARG A 32 -0.25 19.51 -9.01
N PHE A 33 -0.08 18.89 -10.19
CA PHE A 33 0.59 19.47 -11.35
C PHE A 33 -0.44 19.86 -12.42
N GLN A 34 -0.52 21.15 -12.75
CA GLN A 34 -1.43 21.67 -13.77
C GLN A 34 -1.16 21.01 -15.14
N GLU A 35 0.10 20.82 -15.51
CA GLU A 35 0.48 20.18 -16.78
C GLU A 35 -0.04 18.74 -16.91
N GLU A 36 -0.04 17.96 -15.79
CA GLU A 36 -0.62 16.61 -15.77
C GLU A 36 -2.13 16.67 -15.97
N VAL A 37 -2.81 17.64 -15.33
CA VAL A 37 -4.26 17.86 -15.49
C VAL A 37 -4.59 18.22 -16.94
N ASP A 38 -3.84 19.14 -17.55
CA ASP A 38 -4.05 19.58 -18.93
C ASP A 38 -3.83 18.42 -19.92
N THR A 39 -2.81 17.62 -19.69
CA THR A 39 -2.55 16.39 -20.47
C THR A 39 -3.71 15.42 -20.33
N LEU A 40 -4.15 15.13 -19.11
CA LEU A 40 -5.26 14.18 -18.85
C LEU A 40 -6.59 14.69 -19.42
N LYS A 41 -6.83 16.00 -19.45
CA LYS A 41 -8.02 16.59 -20.11
C LYS A 41 -8.01 16.36 -21.62
N GLN A 42 -6.84 16.38 -22.25
CA GLN A 42 -6.70 16.17 -23.68
C GLN A 42 -6.72 14.68 -24.09
N THR A 43 -6.03 13.85 -23.31
CA THR A 43 -5.83 12.44 -23.67
C THR A 43 -6.87 11.51 -23.11
N ARG A 44 -7.50 11.89 -21.98
CA ARG A 44 -8.37 11.03 -21.17
C ARG A 44 -7.74 9.65 -20.86
N GLU A 45 -6.42 9.61 -20.80
CA GLU A 45 -5.65 8.41 -20.48
C GLU A 45 -4.32 8.77 -19.81
N LEU A 46 -3.96 8.00 -18.77
CA LEU A 46 -2.65 8.08 -18.12
C LEU A 46 -1.68 7.08 -18.76
N THR A 47 -1.30 7.32 -20.02
CA THR A 47 -0.54 6.38 -20.86
C THR A 47 0.79 5.92 -20.25
N SER A 48 1.47 6.81 -19.51
CA SER A 48 2.78 6.50 -18.90
C SER A 48 2.72 5.59 -17.68
N LYS A 49 1.59 5.56 -16.95
CA LYS A 49 1.46 4.87 -15.67
C LYS A 49 0.29 3.88 -15.61
N LEU A 50 -0.71 4.02 -16.48
CA LEU A 50 -1.92 3.17 -16.51
C LEU A 50 -2.45 3.05 -17.95
N PRO A 51 -1.67 2.47 -18.86
CA PRO A 51 -2.06 2.39 -20.28
C PRO A 51 -3.30 1.52 -20.49
N GLY A 52 -4.17 1.95 -21.43
CA GLY A 52 -5.40 1.26 -21.82
C GLY A 52 -6.57 1.42 -20.85
N VAL A 53 -6.51 2.37 -19.91
CA VAL A 53 -7.63 2.75 -19.04
C VAL A 53 -8.10 4.15 -19.41
N HIS A 54 -9.28 4.24 -20.03
CA HIS A 54 -9.90 5.50 -20.40
C HIS A 54 -10.56 6.17 -19.19
N ILE A 55 -10.30 7.47 -19.01
CA ILE A 55 -10.92 8.31 -17.97
C ILE A 55 -12.23 8.88 -18.53
N PRO A 56 -13.40 8.51 -18.01
CA PRO A 56 -14.69 9.03 -18.46
C PRO A 56 -14.77 10.55 -18.49
N GLU A 57 -15.47 11.10 -19.50
CA GLU A 57 -15.57 12.56 -19.74
C GLU A 57 -16.22 13.32 -18.57
N ASN A 58 -17.10 12.67 -17.84
CA ASN A 58 -17.79 13.22 -16.68
C ASN A 58 -16.95 13.23 -15.39
N ILE A 59 -15.74 12.67 -15.39
CA ILE A 59 -14.78 12.87 -14.29
C ILE A 59 -14.16 14.25 -14.45
N ASP A 60 -14.35 15.12 -13.43
CA ASP A 60 -13.74 16.42 -13.38
C ASP A 60 -12.26 16.32 -13.02
N LEU A 61 -11.39 16.90 -13.85
CA LEU A 61 -9.93 16.89 -13.67
C LEU A 61 -9.47 18.29 -13.25
N THR A 62 -8.80 18.40 -12.10
CA THR A 62 -8.44 19.69 -11.53
C THR A 62 -7.09 19.69 -10.81
N ALA A 63 -6.41 20.84 -10.77
CA ALA A 63 -5.27 21.10 -9.89
C ALA A 63 -5.68 21.99 -8.69
N ASP A 64 -6.93 22.41 -8.59
CA ASP A 64 -7.45 23.21 -7.48
C ASP A 64 -7.86 22.30 -6.32
N VAL A 65 -6.98 22.20 -5.31
CA VAL A 65 -7.20 21.38 -4.11
C VAL A 65 -8.39 21.91 -3.29
N LYS A 66 -8.56 23.23 -3.20
CA LYS A 66 -9.64 23.84 -2.44
C LYS A 66 -11.00 23.40 -2.98
N ASN A 67 -11.24 23.61 -4.27
CA ASN A 67 -12.48 23.19 -4.92
C ASN A 67 -12.69 21.66 -4.82
N CYS A 68 -11.61 20.88 -4.91
CA CYS A 68 -11.65 19.43 -4.77
C CYS A 68 -12.15 19.01 -3.39
N VAL A 69 -11.62 19.62 -2.32
CA VAL A 69 -11.91 19.24 -0.93
C VAL A 69 -13.26 19.78 -0.44
N GLU A 70 -13.55 21.08 -0.65
CA GLU A 70 -14.74 21.75 -0.08
C GLU A 70 -16.08 21.18 -0.57
N THR A 71 -16.10 20.54 -1.73
CA THR A 71 -17.32 20.03 -2.37
C THR A 71 -17.52 18.53 -2.17
N ALA A 72 -16.53 17.81 -1.64
CA ALA A 72 -16.57 16.37 -1.47
C ALA A 72 -17.35 15.95 -0.21
N GLU A 73 -18.05 14.83 -0.29
CA GLU A 73 -18.56 14.08 0.87
C GLU A 73 -17.50 13.05 1.33
N VAL A 74 -16.80 12.45 0.37
CA VAL A 74 -15.72 11.50 0.61
C VAL A 74 -14.47 11.95 -0.13
N ILE A 75 -13.36 11.98 0.57
CA ILE A 75 -12.04 12.32 0.02
C ILE A 75 -11.18 11.06 0.02
N VAL A 76 -10.75 10.60 -1.16
CA VAL A 76 -9.85 9.47 -1.32
C VAL A 76 -8.43 9.99 -1.50
N LEU A 77 -7.55 9.70 -0.54
CA LEU A 77 -6.14 10.13 -0.59
C LEU A 77 -5.29 9.04 -1.24
N ALA A 78 -4.91 9.25 -2.50
CA ALA A 78 -4.24 8.28 -3.38
C ALA A 78 -2.84 8.72 -3.82
N VAL A 79 -2.20 9.61 -3.06
CA VAL A 79 -0.81 9.99 -3.28
C VAL A 79 0.14 8.93 -2.72
N PRO A 80 1.40 8.81 -3.21
CA PRO A 80 2.38 7.91 -2.61
C PRO A 80 2.67 8.26 -1.14
N SER A 81 3.00 7.26 -0.32
CA SER A 81 3.16 7.40 1.13
C SER A 81 4.08 8.55 1.58
N PRO A 82 5.23 8.86 0.92
CA PRO A 82 6.06 9.99 1.31
C PRO A 82 5.40 11.37 1.17
N TYR A 83 4.29 11.45 0.43
CA TYR A 83 3.58 12.71 0.18
C TYR A 83 2.26 12.83 0.94
N VAL A 84 1.90 11.85 1.78
CA VAL A 84 0.62 11.84 2.52
C VAL A 84 0.56 13.03 3.47
N ARG A 85 1.57 13.26 4.31
CA ARG A 85 1.61 14.39 5.27
C ARG A 85 1.45 15.74 4.55
N GLY A 86 2.32 16.03 3.59
CA GLY A 86 2.27 17.31 2.88
C GLY A 86 0.99 17.51 2.07
N THR A 87 0.28 16.43 1.69
CA THR A 87 -1.03 16.53 1.04
C THR A 87 -2.13 16.74 2.09
N ALA A 88 -2.04 16.09 3.25
CA ALA A 88 -2.94 16.33 4.37
C ALA A 88 -2.84 17.78 4.88
N GLU A 89 -1.63 18.31 5.10
CA GLU A 89 -1.39 19.72 5.42
C GLU A 89 -2.01 20.67 4.37
N LEU A 90 -1.83 20.36 3.08
CA LEU A 90 -2.36 21.17 1.99
C LEU A 90 -3.89 21.21 1.96
N MET A 91 -4.56 20.12 2.28
CA MET A 91 -6.01 20.02 2.24
C MET A 91 -6.68 20.43 3.56
N ALA A 92 -5.98 20.36 4.69
CA ALA A 92 -6.50 20.61 6.03
C ALA A 92 -7.32 21.92 6.16
N PRO A 93 -6.90 23.10 5.59
CA PRO A 93 -7.65 24.33 5.69
C PRO A 93 -9.03 24.29 5.02
N TYR A 94 -9.30 23.31 4.18
CA TYR A 94 -10.51 23.20 3.37
C TYR A 94 -11.40 22.04 3.77
N VAL A 95 -10.91 21.15 4.64
CA VAL A 95 -11.69 20.02 5.15
C VAL A 95 -12.72 20.53 6.15
N LYS A 96 -13.96 20.06 6.01
CA LYS A 96 -15.08 20.39 6.89
C LYS A 96 -15.33 19.25 7.86
N ASP A 97 -15.91 19.58 9.00
CA ASP A 97 -16.46 18.58 9.92
C ASP A 97 -17.42 17.65 9.14
N GLU A 98 -17.45 16.38 9.51
CA GLU A 98 -18.27 15.34 8.89
C GLU A 98 -17.77 14.79 7.53
N GLN A 99 -16.76 15.40 6.88
CA GLN A 99 -16.16 14.77 5.70
C GLN A 99 -15.38 13.50 6.08
N ILE A 100 -15.45 12.52 5.19
CA ILE A 100 -14.80 11.22 5.38
C ILE A 100 -13.55 11.19 4.51
N ILE A 101 -12.41 10.84 5.11
CA ILE A 101 -11.15 10.66 4.37
C ILE A 101 -10.84 9.17 4.30
N VAL A 102 -10.60 8.66 3.10
CA VAL A 102 -10.19 7.27 2.85
C VAL A 102 -8.75 7.27 2.34
N ASN A 103 -7.83 6.84 3.20
CA ASN A 103 -6.45 6.60 2.78
C ASN A 103 -6.37 5.32 1.95
N VAL A 104 -5.68 5.38 0.81
CA VAL A 104 -5.37 4.21 -0.03
C VAL A 104 -3.86 4.06 -0.28
N ALA A 105 -3.05 4.93 0.31
CA ALA A 105 -1.59 4.81 0.30
C ALA A 105 -1.12 3.71 1.26
N LYS A 106 -0.01 3.08 0.94
CA LYS A 106 0.56 1.97 1.71
C LYS A 106 2.00 2.32 2.10
N GLY A 107 2.23 2.63 3.36
CA GLY A 107 3.54 3.03 3.87
C GLY A 107 3.52 3.35 5.36
N ILE A 108 4.71 3.61 5.89
CA ILE A 108 4.95 4.07 7.26
C ILE A 108 5.90 5.26 7.13
N GLU A 109 5.64 6.33 7.84
CA GLU A 109 6.51 7.52 7.82
C GLU A 109 7.83 7.23 8.54
N GLU A 110 8.97 7.49 7.88
CA GLU A 110 10.30 7.13 8.42
C GLU A 110 10.63 7.83 9.75
N LYS A 111 10.25 9.08 9.91
CA LYS A 111 10.68 9.88 11.09
C LYS A 111 9.85 9.64 12.33
N THR A 112 8.54 9.50 12.16
CA THR A 112 7.58 9.40 13.26
C THR A 112 7.16 7.96 13.54
N LEU A 113 7.38 7.06 12.57
CA LEU A 113 6.89 5.68 12.54
C LEU A 113 5.36 5.57 12.56
N MET A 114 4.67 6.65 12.18
CA MET A 114 3.22 6.71 12.09
C MET A 114 2.69 5.98 10.86
N THR A 115 1.52 5.39 11.00
CA THR A 115 0.75 4.91 9.85
C THR A 115 0.16 6.08 9.07
N MET A 116 -0.33 5.83 7.87
CA MET A 116 -0.88 6.91 7.03
C MET A 116 -2.17 7.50 7.63
N THR A 117 -3.01 6.67 8.26
CA THR A 117 -4.22 7.18 8.94
C THR A 117 -3.88 7.99 10.18
N ASP A 118 -2.83 7.64 10.92
CA ASP A 118 -2.34 8.43 12.05
C ASP A 118 -1.87 9.82 11.60
N ILE A 119 -1.09 9.88 10.51
CA ILE A 119 -0.63 11.14 9.93
C ILE A 119 -1.80 12.04 9.53
N ILE A 120 -2.77 11.48 8.80
CA ILE A 120 -3.94 12.24 8.35
C ILE A 120 -4.76 12.73 9.56
N SER A 121 -4.91 11.91 10.60
CA SER A 121 -5.62 12.29 11.81
C SER A 121 -4.88 13.33 12.64
N GLU A 122 -3.55 13.35 12.61
CA GLU A 122 -2.72 14.39 13.25
C GLU A 122 -2.91 15.73 12.54
N GLU A 123 -2.86 15.75 11.20
CA GLU A 123 -2.99 16.98 10.41
C GLU A 123 -4.45 17.48 10.31
N ILE A 124 -5.43 16.58 10.39
CA ILE A 124 -6.86 16.88 10.24
C ILE A 124 -7.68 16.19 11.34
N PRO A 125 -7.60 16.67 12.59
CA PRO A 125 -8.23 15.98 13.74
C PRO A 125 -9.76 15.90 13.68
N ALA A 126 -10.42 16.76 12.92
CA ALA A 126 -11.88 16.80 12.79
C ALA A 126 -12.44 15.74 11.82
N ALA A 127 -11.60 15.14 10.99
CA ALA A 127 -12.04 14.19 9.96
C ALA A 127 -12.16 12.76 10.49
N GLY A 128 -13.13 12.00 9.98
CA GLY A 128 -13.16 10.55 10.10
C GLY A 128 -12.21 9.90 9.10
N VAL A 129 -11.10 9.31 9.58
CA VAL A 129 -10.10 8.70 8.70
C VAL A 129 -10.29 7.19 8.61
N TYR A 130 -10.33 6.67 7.37
CA TYR A 130 -10.50 5.26 7.03
C TYR A 130 -9.38 4.81 6.10
N VAL A 131 -9.14 3.51 6.01
CA VAL A 131 -8.18 2.92 5.08
C VAL A 131 -8.85 1.89 4.19
N LEU A 132 -8.55 1.90 2.88
CA LEU A 132 -8.90 0.85 1.93
C LEU A 132 -7.61 0.16 1.47
N SER A 133 -7.50 -1.15 1.68
CA SER A 133 -6.32 -1.95 1.32
C SER A 133 -6.70 -3.36 0.86
N GLY A 134 -5.76 -4.09 0.27
CA GLY A 134 -5.96 -5.44 -0.25
C GLY A 134 -5.23 -5.66 -1.57
N PRO A 135 -5.35 -6.85 -2.18
CA PRO A 135 -4.74 -7.18 -3.46
C PRO A 135 -5.43 -6.37 -4.58
N SER A 136 -4.83 -5.24 -4.98
CA SER A 136 -5.49 -4.25 -5.83
C SER A 136 -4.49 -3.54 -6.76
N HIS A 137 -3.97 -4.26 -7.77
CA HIS A 137 -3.20 -3.62 -8.82
C HIS A 137 -4.08 -2.68 -9.65
N ALA A 138 -3.61 -1.45 -9.82
CA ALA A 138 -4.35 -0.41 -10.55
C ALA A 138 -4.69 -0.83 -11.99
N GLU A 139 -3.79 -1.57 -12.62
CA GLU A 139 -3.93 -2.08 -13.97
C GLU A 139 -5.12 -3.05 -14.13
N GLU A 140 -5.39 -3.84 -13.09
CA GLU A 140 -6.51 -4.78 -13.06
C GLU A 140 -7.82 -4.06 -12.70
N VAL A 141 -7.80 -3.24 -11.65
CA VAL A 141 -8.99 -2.49 -11.21
C VAL A 141 -9.48 -1.53 -12.29
N GLY A 142 -8.57 -0.80 -12.93
CA GLY A 142 -8.92 0.15 -13.99
C GLY A 142 -9.54 -0.52 -15.24
N ARG A 143 -9.29 -1.81 -15.44
CA ARG A 143 -9.88 -2.63 -16.50
C ARG A 143 -11.13 -3.40 -16.08
N GLY A 144 -11.60 -3.22 -14.84
CA GLY A 144 -12.76 -3.91 -14.33
C GLY A 144 -12.55 -5.41 -14.06
N ILE A 145 -11.31 -5.84 -13.83
CA ILE A 145 -11.01 -7.22 -13.45
C ILE A 145 -11.43 -7.45 -12.00
N PRO A 146 -12.09 -8.57 -11.66
CA PRO A 146 -12.59 -8.84 -10.32
C PRO A 146 -11.49 -8.69 -9.25
N THR A 147 -11.73 -7.80 -8.30
CA THR A 147 -10.80 -7.44 -7.23
C THR A 147 -11.52 -7.42 -5.88
N THR A 148 -10.80 -7.72 -4.82
CA THR A 148 -11.36 -7.74 -3.47
C THR A 148 -10.46 -6.96 -2.51
N CYS A 149 -11.07 -6.02 -1.76
CA CYS A 149 -10.38 -5.19 -0.77
C CYS A 149 -11.07 -5.24 0.59
N VAL A 150 -10.43 -4.63 1.59
CA VAL A 150 -10.98 -4.42 2.93
C VAL A 150 -10.92 -2.94 3.27
N ILE A 151 -11.98 -2.43 3.90
CA ILE A 151 -12.04 -1.10 4.48
C ILE A 151 -12.06 -1.18 5.99
N SER A 152 -11.34 -0.29 6.65
CA SER A 152 -11.26 -0.20 8.10
C SER A 152 -11.28 1.24 8.57
N GLY A 153 -11.75 1.46 9.78
CA GLY A 153 -11.77 2.78 10.42
C GLY A 153 -12.57 2.78 11.73
N PRO A 154 -12.72 3.94 12.37
CA PRO A 154 -13.19 4.04 13.77
C PRO A 154 -14.67 3.70 13.97
N LYS A 155 -15.53 3.89 12.96
CA LYS A 155 -16.99 3.68 13.10
C LYS A 155 -17.48 2.65 12.08
N ARG A 156 -18.17 1.62 12.57
CA ARG A 156 -18.73 0.53 11.77
C ARG A 156 -19.70 1.04 10.69
N GLU A 157 -20.63 1.90 11.06
CA GLU A 157 -21.64 2.42 10.14
C GLU A 157 -21.03 3.16 8.96
N THR A 158 -19.98 3.95 9.22
CA THR A 158 -19.24 4.66 8.17
C THR A 158 -18.41 3.70 7.31
N ALA A 159 -17.83 2.65 7.91
CA ALA A 159 -17.13 1.62 7.14
C ALA A 159 -18.10 0.86 6.20
N GLU A 160 -19.29 0.53 6.67
CA GLU A 160 -20.37 -0.10 5.87
C GLU A 160 -20.91 0.87 4.80
N TYR A 161 -21.02 2.15 5.08
CA TYR A 161 -21.35 3.17 4.08
C TYR A 161 -20.30 3.25 2.97
N LEU A 162 -19.02 3.33 3.34
CA LEU A 162 -17.91 3.33 2.40
C LEU A 162 -17.81 2.00 1.62
N GLN A 163 -18.08 0.87 2.27
CA GLN A 163 -18.22 -0.41 1.60
C GLN A 163 -19.22 -0.31 0.44
N GLY A 164 -20.39 0.29 0.67
CA GLY A 164 -21.42 0.50 -0.36
C GLY A 164 -20.95 1.42 -1.49
N ILE A 165 -20.12 2.43 -1.19
CA ILE A 165 -19.57 3.36 -2.19
C ILE A 165 -18.63 2.63 -3.16
N PHE A 166 -17.71 1.83 -2.62
CA PHE A 166 -16.68 1.16 -3.45
C PHE A 166 -17.18 -0.13 -4.12
N MET A 167 -18.16 -0.82 -3.54
CA MET A 167 -18.64 -2.10 -4.07
C MET A 167 -19.26 -2.01 -5.46
N SER A 168 -18.91 -2.99 -6.30
CA SER A 168 -19.49 -3.22 -7.63
C SER A 168 -19.44 -4.72 -7.97
N PRO A 169 -20.03 -5.16 -9.10
CA PRO A 169 -19.88 -6.55 -9.56
C PRO A 169 -18.44 -7.00 -9.77
N VAL A 170 -17.50 -6.07 -9.95
CA VAL A 170 -16.08 -6.35 -10.19
C VAL A 170 -15.18 -5.89 -9.03
N PHE A 171 -15.73 -5.24 -8.00
CA PHE A 171 -14.94 -4.77 -6.86
C PHE A 171 -15.66 -5.10 -5.55
N ARG A 172 -15.18 -6.13 -4.87
CA ARG A 172 -15.73 -6.60 -3.60
C ARG A 172 -15.02 -5.94 -2.43
N VAL A 173 -15.78 -5.42 -1.45
CA VAL A 173 -15.21 -4.80 -0.25
C VAL A 173 -15.73 -5.52 1.00
N TYR A 174 -14.82 -5.83 1.92
CA TYR A 174 -15.12 -6.31 3.27
C TYR A 174 -14.83 -5.21 4.29
N THR A 175 -15.37 -5.30 5.48
CA THR A 175 -15.10 -4.37 6.60
C THR A 175 -14.37 -5.08 7.72
N THR A 176 -13.52 -4.36 8.44
CA THR A 176 -12.84 -4.83 9.67
C THR A 176 -12.62 -3.66 10.63
N PRO A 177 -12.63 -3.86 11.95
CA PRO A 177 -12.31 -2.82 12.91
C PRO A 177 -10.79 -2.59 13.10
N ASP A 178 -9.94 -3.48 12.58
CA ASP A 178 -8.48 -3.47 12.81
C ASP A 178 -7.74 -2.60 11.77
N THR A 179 -7.81 -1.28 11.94
CA THR A 179 -7.14 -0.31 11.06
C THR A 179 -5.63 -0.50 11.08
N LEU A 180 -5.03 -0.69 12.26
CA LEU A 180 -3.59 -0.89 12.40
C LEU A 180 -3.09 -2.11 11.63
N GLY A 181 -3.78 -3.25 11.77
CA GLY A 181 -3.41 -4.48 11.07
C GLY A 181 -3.54 -4.34 9.55
N VAL A 182 -4.59 -3.65 9.06
CA VAL A 182 -4.78 -3.36 7.63
C VAL A 182 -3.63 -2.52 7.07
N GLU A 183 -3.22 -1.47 7.78
CA GLU A 183 -2.14 -0.58 7.34
C GLU A 183 -0.77 -1.24 7.40
N LEU A 184 -0.45 -1.96 8.49
CA LEU A 184 0.82 -2.68 8.63
C LEU A 184 0.96 -3.77 7.57
N GLY A 185 -0.09 -4.56 7.34
CA GLY A 185 -0.10 -5.57 6.28
C GLY A 185 0.18 -4.97 4.91
N GLY A 186 -0.55 -3.93 4.54
CA GLY A 186 -0.40 -3.23 3.27
C GLY A 186 0.96 -2.54 3.08
N SER A 187 1.58 -2.05 4.17
CA SER A 187 2.85 -1.32 4.11
C SER A 187 4.06 -2.26 4.09
N LEU A 188 4.11 -3.20 5.03
CA LEU A 188 5.28 -4.07 5.22
C LEU A 188 5.41 -5.15 4.13
N LYS A 189 4.31 -5.56 3.49
CA LYS A 189 4.37 -6.46 2.33
C LYS A 189 5.29 -5.97 1.22
N ASN A 190 5.40 -4.64 1.06
CA ASN A 190 6.22 -4.02 0.02
C ASN A 190 7.71 -4.30 0.23
N VAL A 191 8.14 -4.41 1.49
CA VAL A 191 9.52 -4.78 1.86
C VAL A 191 9.77 -6.26 1.56
N ILE A 192 8.80 -7.14 1.87
CA ILE A 192 8.90 -8.57 1.52
C ILE A 192 8.91 -8.76 0.01
N ALA A 193 8.15 -7.95 -0.74
CA ALA A 193 8.15 -8.00 -2.20
C ALA A 193 9.51 -7.59 -2.82
N LEU A 194 10.24 -6.65 -2.20
CA LEU A 194 11.63 -6.36 -2.55
C LEU A 194 12.50 -7.61 -2.37
N ALA A 195 12.41 -8.29 -1.22
CA ALA A 195 13.17 -9.51 -0.94
C ALA A 195 12.82 -10.64 -1.93
N ALA A 196 11.53 -10.85 -2.24
CA ALA A 196 11.08 -11.82 -3.22
C ALA A 196 11.60 -11.50 -4.63
N GLY A 197 11.55 -10.24 -5.03
CA GLY A 197 12.14 -9.79 -6.30
C GLY A 197 13.65 -10.00 -6.35
N THR A 198 14.36 -9.73 -5.26
CA THR A 198 15.81 -9.96 -5.15
C THR A 198 16.16 -11.45 -5.33
N ALA A 199 15.39 -12.33 -4.73
CA ALA A 199 15.55 -13.77 -4.92
C ALA A 199 15.29 -14.21 -6.38
N ASP A 200 14.25 -13.66 -7.02
CA ASP A 200 13.98 -13.86 -8.45
C ASP A 200 15.16 -13.39 -9.32
N GLY A 201 15.73 -12.24 -9.01
CA GLY A 201 16.88 -11.66 -9.71
C GLY A 201 18.14 -12.52 -9.60
N LEU A 202 18.36 -13.16 -8.46
CA LEU A 202 19.44 -14.14 -8.24
C LEU A 202 19.21 -15.47 -8.98
N GLY A 203 18.00 -15.70 -9.51
CA GLY A 203 17.64 -16.93 -10.21
C GLY A 203 17.11 -18.03 -9.28
N TYR A 204 16.69 -17.70 -8.07
CA TYR A 204 16.05 -18.68 -7.17
C TYR A 204 14.61 -18.96 -7.62
N GLY A 205 14.16 -20.19 -7.33
CA GLY A 205 12.88 -20.68 -7.81
C GLY A 205 11.70 -20.40 -6.87
N ASP A 206 10.57 -21.04 -7.20
CA ASP A 206 9.28 -20.83 -6.53
C ASP A 206 9.29 -21.28 -5.06
N ASN A 207 10.09 -22.27 -4.69
CA ASN A 207 10.24 -22.69 -3.27
C ASN A 207 10.80 -21.56 -2.41
N THR A 208 11.80 -20.83 -2.90
CA THR A 208 12.37 -19.67 -2.19
C THR A 208 11.34 -18.55 -2.07
N LYS A 209 10.59 -18.28 -3.15
CA LYS A 209 9.52 -17.28 -3.14
C LYS A 209 8.42 -17.64 -2.15
N ALA A 210 7.95 -18.91 -2.15
CA ALA A 210 6.95 -19.39 -1.21
C ALA A 210 7.44 -19.25 0.24
N ALA A 211 8.69 -19.62 0.53
CA ALA A 211 9.29 -19.48 1.84
C ALA A 211 9.35 -18.01 2.28
N LEU A 212 9.77 -17.09 1.40
CA LEU A 212 9.80 -15.63 1.69
C LEU A 212 8.41 -15.07 1.97
N ILE A 213 7.38 -15.49 1.22
CA ILE A 213 5.99 -15.06 1.46
C ILE A 213 5.52 -15.58 2.82
N THR A 214 5.69 -16.89 3.11
CA THR A 214 5.24 -17.51 4.36
C THR A 214 5.96 -16.95 5.58
N ARG A 215 7.28 -16.79 5.50
CA ARG A 215 8.07 -16.25 6.61
C ARG A 215 7.86 -14.73 6.74
N GLY A 216 7.69 -14.03 5.61
CA GLY A 216 7.43 -12.60 5.58
C GLY A 216 6.12 -12.22 6.27
N ILE A 217 5.02 -12.93 5.97
CA ILE A 217 3.76 -12.66 6.68
C ILE A 217 3.87 -12.99 8.18
N ALA A 218 4.64 -14.01 8.57
CA ALA A 218 4.87 -14.32 9.97
C ALA A 218 5.68 -13.22 10.70
N GLU A 219 6.64 -12.58 10.03
CA GLU A 219 7.34 -11.40 10.57
C GLU A 219 6.39 -10.21 10.75
N ILE A 220 5.61 -9.90 9.72
CA ILE A 220 4.63 -8.79 9.74
C ILE A 220 3.61 -9.02 10.86
N ALA A 221 3.06 -10.22 10.96
CA ALA A 221 2.06 -10.56 11.98
C ALA A 221 2.63 -10.48 13.40
N ARG A 222 3.89 -10.90 13.62
CA ARG A 222 4.56 -10.75 14.93
C ARG A 222 4.69 -9.29 15.34
N LEU A 223 5.18 -8.45 14.43
CA LEU A 223 5.30 -7.02 14.71
C LEU A 223 3.91 -6.41 14.94
N GLY A 224 2.97 -6.65 14.04
CA GLY A 224 1.64 -6.05 14.12
C GLY A 224 0.89 -6.46 15.38
N THR A 225 0.93 -7.73 15.79
CA THR A 225 0.29 -8.17 17.05
C THR A 225 0.99 -7.56 18.28
N LYS A 226 2.30 -7.38 18.22
CA LYS A 226 3.03 -6.70 19.31
C LYS A 226 2.67 -5.22 19.39
N MET A 227 2.31 -4.60 18.27
CA MET A 227 1.81 -3.21 18.21
C MET A 227 0.32 -3.09 18.57
N GLY A 228 -0.43 -4.19 18.72
CA GLY A 228 -1.83 -4.20 19.10
C GLY A 228 -2.82 -4.55 17.98
N ALA A 229 -2.34 -4.92 16.80
CA ALA A 229 -3.18 -5.42 15.72
C ALA A 229 -3.61 -6.89 15.96
N HIS A 230 -4.62 -7.35 15.25
CA HIS A 230 -5.15 -8.70 15.35
C HIS A 230 -4.50 -9.65 14.33
N MET A 231 -4.12 -10.85 14.80
CA MET A 231 -3.45 -11.86 13.98
C MET A 231 -4.27 -12.24 12.75
N GLU A 232 -5.59 -12.32 12.89
CA GLU A 232 -6.54 -12.68 11.84
C GLU A 232 -6.48 -11.74 10.64
N THR A 233 -6.20 -10.45 10.87
CA THR A 233 -6.08 -9.44 9.81
C THR A 233 -4.94 -9.76 8.85
N PHE A 234 -3.84 -10.33 9.36
CA PHE A 234 -2.68 -10.68 8.53
C PHE A 234 -2.91 -11.91 7.65
N TYR A 235 -3.86 -12.79 7.99
CA TYR A 235 -4.30 -13.88 7.12
C TYR A 235 -5.37 -13.44 6.11
N GLY A 236 -5.85 -12.20 6.21
CA GLY A 236 -6.87 -11.62 5.34
C GLY A 236 -6.29 -10.97 4.08
N LEU A 237 -7.15 -10.11 3.49
CA LEU A 237 -6.88 -9.45 2.20
C LEU A 237 -5.72 -8.46 2.25
N SER A 238 -5.64 -7.63 3.29
CA SER A 238 -4.56 -6.63 3.44
C SER A 238 -3.23 -7.22 3.87
N GLY A 239 -3.22 -8.42 4.43
CA GLY A 239 -2.02 -9.17 4.80
C GLY A 239 -1.61 -10.15 3.70
N MET A 240 -1.97 -11.43 3.87
CA MET A 240 -1.58 -12.54 2.99
C MET A 240 -2.00 -12.29 1.53
N GLY A 241 -3.24 -11.83 1.29
CA GLY A 241 -3.74 -11.62 -0.07
C GLY A 241 -2.90 -10.60 -0.84
N ASP A 242 -2.66 -9.44 -0.22
CA ASP A 242 -1.88 -8.36 -0.85
C ASP A 242 -0.38 -8.70 -0.95
N LEU A 243 0.15 -9.46 0.01
CA LEU A 243 1.53 -9.95 -0.02
C LEU A 243 1.75 -10.92 -1.19
N ILE A 244 0.89 -11.93 -1.36
CA ILE A 244 1.00 -12.91 -2.44
C ILE A 244 1.00 -12.21 -3.79
N VAL A 245 0.00 -11.38 -4.07
CA VAL A 245 -0.11 -10.71 -5.37
C VAL A 245 1.09 -9.80 -5.63
N THR A 246 1.60 -9.11 -4.59
CA THR A 246 2.73 -8.18 -4.75
C THR A 246 4.06 -8.90 -4.98
N CYS A 247 4.27 -10.07 -4.38
CA CYS A 247 5.47 -10.89 -4.60
C CYS A 247 5.45 -11.66 -5.92
N ALA A 248 4.27 -11.97 -6.47
CA ALA A 248 4.12 -12.77 -7.69
C ALA A 248 3.95 -11.92 -8.96
N SER A 249 3.26 -10.78 -8.87
CA SER A 249 2.84 -9.99 -10.02
C SER A 249 4.00 -9.28 -10.72
N VAL A 250 3.93 -9.24 -12.05
CA VAL A 250 4.82 -8.42 -12.90
C VAL A 250 4.54 -6.91 -12.75
N HIS A 251 3.35 -6.53 -12.29
CA HIS A 251 2.97 -5.14 -12.05
C HIS A 251 3.57 -4.58 -10.76
N SER A 252 4.15 -5.43 -9.90
CA SER A 252 4.74 -4.98 -8.64
C SER A 252 6.05 -4.23 -8.85
N ARG A 253 6.02 -2.92 -8.59
CA ARG A 253 7.20 -2.04 -8.60
C ARG A 253 8.26 -2.48 -7.60
N ASN A 254 7.84 -2.90 -6.41
CA ASN A 254 8.75 -3.39 -5.37
C ASN A 254 9.44 -4.67 -5.81
N ARG A 255 8.70 -5.65 -6.34
CA ARG A 255 9.28 -6.87 -6.90
C ARG A 255 10.24 -6.56 -8.06
N LYS A 256 9.88 -5.63 -8.98
CA LYS A 256 10.75 -5.22 -10.08
C LYS A 256 12.05 -4.59 -9.58
N ALA A 257 11.98 -3.67 -8.61
CA ALA A 257 13.18 -3.07 -8.01
C ALA A 257 14.06 -4.14 -7.35
N GLY A 258 13.48 -5.05 -6.56
CA GLY A 258 14.20 -6.18 -5.98
C GLY A 258 14.86 -7.06 -7.04
N TYR A 259 14.17 -7.38 -8.12
CA TYR A 259 14.71 -8.17 -9.23
C TYR A 259 15.97 -7.52 -9.83
N LEU A 260 15.95 -6.22 -10.07
CA LEU A 260 17.10 -5.47 -10.57
C LEU A 260 18.27 -5.52 -9.57
N MET A 261 18.00 -5.37 -8.27
CA MET A 261 19.05 -5.50 -7.24
C MET A 261 19.64 -6.91 -7.20
N GLY A 262 18.82 -7.96 -7.35
CA GLY A 262 19.29 -9.34 -7.50
C GLY A 262 20.16 -9.55 -8.75
N LYS A 263 19.99 -8.72 -9.79
CA LYS A 263 20.85 -8.67 -10.99
C LYS A 263 22.10 -7.82 -10.82
N GLY A 264 22.34 -7.26 -9.65
CA GLY A 264 23.55 -6.47 -9.34
C GLY A 264 23.39 -4.96 -9.48
N TYR A 265 22.18 -4.45 -9.72
CA TYR A 265 21.91 -3.02 -9.68
C TYR A 265 22.00 -2.50 -8.24
N THR A 266 22.51 -1.29 -8.06
CA THR A 266 22.37 -0.59 -6.78
C THR A 266 20.91 -0.22 -6.53
N MET A 267 20.54 0.06 -5.27
CA MET A 267 19.20 0.54 -4.91
C MET A 267 18.80 1.76 -5.77
N GLN A 268 19.68 2.76 -5.92
CA GLN A 268 19.39 3.96 -6.70
C GLN A 268 19.15 3.63 -8.18
N GLN A 269 20.00 2.82 -8.79
CA GLN A 269 19.84 2.40 -10.19
C GLN A 269 18.52 1.63 -10.40
N ALA A 270 18.15 0.76 -9.45
CA ALA A 270 16.88 0.02 -9.52
C ALA A 270 15.67 0.97 -9.42
N MET A 271 15.72 1.98 -8.53
CA MET A 271 14.65 2.99 -8.40
C MET A 271 14.54 3.85 -9.68
N ASP A 272 15.66 4.28 -10.24
CA ASP A 272 15.70 5.08 -11.48
C ASP A 272 15.10 4.31 -12.66
N GLU A 273 15.36 3.00 -12.76
CA GLU A 273 14.81 2.13 -13.81
C GLU A 273 13.31 1.84 -13.64
N VAL A 274 12.81 1.82 -12.39
CA VAL A 274 11.37 1.66 -12.12
C VAL A 274 10.60 2.93 -12.48
N LYS A 275 11.21 4.12 -12.40
CA LYS A 275 10.63 5.44 -12.74
C LYS A 275 9.36 5.82 -11.96
N MET A 276 9.09 5.14 -10.88
CA MET A 276 7.94 5.38 -9.98
C MET A 276 8.38 5.13 -8.55
N VAL A 277 7.61 5.62 -7.57
CA VAL A 277 7.90 5.40 -6.16
C VAL A 277 7.91 3.91 -5.83
N VAL A 278 9.00 3.45 -5.21
CA VAL A 278 9.18 2.09 -4.69
C VAL A 278 8.94 2.14 -3.18
N GLU A 279 7.70 1.97 -2.77
CA GLU A 279 7.23 2.12 -1.38
C GLU A 279 8.03 1.25 -0.38
N GLY A 280 8.45 0.06 -0.82
CA GLY A 280 9.21 -0.87 0.01
C GLY A 280 10.57 -0.34 0.46
N VAL A 281 11.21 0.54 -0.31
CA VAL A 281 12.48 1.16 0.08
C VAL A 281 12.25 2.13 1.25
N TYR A 282 11.21 2.96 1.18
CA TYR A 282 10.85 3.88 2.26
C TYR A 282 10.36 3.14 3.51
N SER A 283 9.53 2.11 3.32
CA SER A 283 9.00 1.32 4.43
C SER A 283 10.05 0.43 5.11
N ALA A 284 11.17 0.10 4.43
CA ALA A 284 12.18 -0.81 4.98
C ALA A 284 12.84 -0.26 6.24
N LYS A 285 13.21 1.03 6.25
CA LYS A 285 13.82 1.68 7.43
C LYS A 285 12.83 1.73 8.59
N ALA A 286 11.63 2.25 8.33
CA ALA A 286 10.60 2.33 9.35
C ALA A 286 10.25 0.94 9.94
N ALA A 287 10.21 -0.10 9.10
CA ALA A 287 9.99 -1.48 9.54
C ALA A 287 11.10 -1.98 10.49
N LYS A 288 12.38 -1.66 10.19
CA LYS A 288 13.51 -2.02 11.04
C LYS A 288 13.44 -1.28 12.38
N GLU A 289 13.19 0.03 12.37
CA GLU A 289 13.06 0.85 13.58
C GLU A 289 11.87 0.42 14.45
N LEU A 290 10.72 0.06 13.83
CA LEU A 290 9.59 -0.52 14.56
C LEU A 290 9.94 -1.87 15.18
N ALA A 291 10.64 -2.75 14.46
CA ALA A 291 11.10 -4.03 14.99
C ALA A 291 11.99 -3.85 16.23
N GLU A 292 12.92 -2.89 16.19
CA GLU A 292 13.78 -2.54 17.32
C GLU A 292 12.97 -1.94 18.48
N LYS A 293 12.08 -0.99 18.20
CA LYS A 293 11.22 -0.33 19.22
C LYS A 293 10.32 -1.31 19.98
N TYR A 294 9.79 -2.33 19.30
CA TYR A 294 8.89 -3.31 19.90
C TYR A 294 9.58 -4.64 20.29
N ASP A 295 10.90 -4.72 20.15
CA ASP A 295 11.70 -5.91 20.43
C ASP A 295 11.17 -7.15 19.69
N VAL A 296 11.02 -7.02 18.36
CA VAL A 296 10.53 -8.08 17.47
C VAL A 296 11.59 -8.48 16.47
N GLU A 297 11.92 -9.76 16.44
CA GLU A 297 12.86 -10.31 15.46
C GLU A 297 12.22 -10.39 14.07
N MET A 298 12.77 -9.64 13.10
CA MET A 298 12.33 -9.59 11.70
C MET A 298 13.51 -9.84 10.75
N PRO A 299 13.97 -11.08 10.59
CA PRO A 299 15.20 -11.38 9.84
C PRO A 299 15.14 -10.97 8.37
N ILE A 300 14.03 -11.18 7.65
CA ILE A 300 13.92 -10.80 6.25
C ILE A 300 14.00 -9.27 6.12
N ILE A 301 13.27 -8.55 6.96
CA ILE A 301 13.33 -7.06 7.02
C ILE A 301 14.75 -6.59 7.34
N THR A 302 15.43 -7.24 8.28
CA THR A 302 16.81 -6.90 8.64
C THR A 302 17.78 -7.11 7.48
N GLU A 303 17.71 -8.25 6.81
CA GLU A 303 18.62 -8.56 5.71
C GLU A 303 18.37 -7.67 4.49
N ILE A 304 17.10 -7.37 4.16
CA ILE A 304 16.82 -6.45 3.04
C ILE A 304 17.29 -5.03 3.35
N ASN A 305 17.22 -4.56 4.61
CA ASN A 305 17.79 -3.28 5.03
C ASN A 305 19.31 -3.23 4.81
N LYS A 306 20.03 -4.29 5.15
CA LYS A 306 21.49 -4.38 4.90
C LYS A 306 21.80 -4.31 3.40
N VAL A 307 20.99 -4.96 2.56
CA VAL A 307 21.16 -4.89 1.10
C VAL A 307 20.89 -3.48 0.58
N LEU A 308 19.84 -2.83 1.07
CA LEU A 308 19.44 -1.50 0.61
C LEU A 308 20.42 -0.40 1.06
N PHE A 309 20.88 -0.43 2.31
CA PHE A 309 21.51 0.72 2.94
C PHE A 309 22.93 0.48 3.49
N GLU A 310 23.34 -0.79 3.64
CA GLU A 310 24.62 -1.13 4.27
C GLU A 310 25.60 -1.81 3.28
N GLY A 311 25.23 -1.91 2.00
CA GLY A 311 26.11 -2.44 0.93
C GLY A 311 26.30 -3.96 0.96
N LYS A 312 25.47 -4.70 1.71
CA LYS A 312 25.50 -6.16 1.72
C LYS A 312 25.03 -6.73 0.38
N SER A 313 25.69 -7.74 -0.14
CA SER A 313 25.23 -8.36 -1.37
C SER A 313 23.94 -9.18 -1.13
N ALA A 314 23.08 -9.22 -2.14
CA ALA A 314 21.85 -10.00 -2.10
C ALA A 314 22.10 -11.49 -1.83
N ALA A 315 23.17 -12.05 -2.42
CA ALA A 315 23.53 -13.45 -2.23
C ALA A 315 23.94 -13.76 -0.77
N GLU A 316 24.76 -12.89 -0.16
CA GLU A 316 25.13 -13.01 1.26
C GLU A 316 23.92 -12.92 2.18
N ALA A 317 22.98 -12.02 1.89
CA ALA A 317 21.75 -11.88 2.68
C ALA A 317 20.91 -13.17 2.67
N VAL A 318 20.81 -13.86 1.53
CA VAL A 318 20.10 -15.14 1.45
C VAL A 318 20.85 -16.23 2.21
N ILE A 319 22.18 -16.30 2.11
CA ILE A 319 23.00 -17.27 2.86
C ILE A 319 22.76 -17.08 4.36
N ASP A 320 22.84 -15.84 4.85
CA ASP A 320 22.66 -15.54 6.27
C ASP A 320 21.27 -15.92 6.78
N LEU A 321 20.22 -15.73 5.97
CA LEU A 321 18.87 -16.22 6.32
C LEU A 321 18.81 -17.75 6.42
N MET A 322 19.55 -18.48 5.59
CA MET A 322 19.54 -19.95 5.54
C MET A 322 20.36 -20.62 6.63
N VAL A 323 21.45 -19.99 7.11
CA VAL A 323 22.33 -20.57 8.13
C VAL A 323 21.98 -20.17 9.57
N ARG A 324 20.86 -19.47 9.77
CA ARG A 324 20.35 -19.11 11.10
C ARG A 324 20.11 -20.35 11.97
N ASP A 325 20.13 -20.12 13.29
CA ASP A 325 19.82 -21.16 14.27
C ASP A 325 18.48 -21.85 14.00
N LYS A 326 18.42 -23.15 14.34
CA LYS A 326 17.20 -23.95 14.22
C LYS A 326 16.09 -23.35 15.06
N LYS A 327 14.90 -23.20 14.47
CA LYS A 327 13.70 -22.69 15.15
C LYS A 327 12.53 -23.65 14.97
N VAL A 328 11.65 -23.66 15.96
CA VAL A 328 10.34 -24.32 15.85
C VAL A 328 9.45 -23.43 14.99
N GLU A 329 8.76 -23.99 14.02
CA GLU A 329 7.90 -23.22 13.10
C GLU A 329 6.71 -22.59 13.83
N THR A 330 6.09 -23.37 14.73
CA THR A 330 4.90 -22.97 15.50
C THR A 330 5.15 -23.15 17.01
N PRO A 331 5.85 -22.21 17.66
CA PRO A 331 6.26 -22.34 19.07
C PRO A 331 5.11 -22.53 20.05
N MET A 332 3.89 -22.08 19.67
CA MET A 332 2.70 -22.16 20.53
C MET A 332 2.05 -23.54 20.57
N LEU A 333 2.42 -24.45 19.65
CA LEU A 333 1.90 -25.80 19.67
C LEU A 333 2.73 -26.67 20.62
N PRO A 334 2.11 -27.37 21.59
CA PRO A 334 2.82 -28.27 22.47
C PRO A 334 3.32 -29.52 21.69
N TRP A 335 4.51 -29.97 22.05
CA TRP A 335 4.96 -31.31 21.66
C TRP A 335 4.37 -32.33 22.64
N ASP A 336 3.90 -33.46 22.13
CA ASP A 336 3.52 -34.55 23.03
C ASP A 336 4.77 -35.00 23.81
N ASN A 337 4.76 -34.80 25.10
CA ASN A 337 5.79 -35.35 25.99
C ASN A 337 5.47 -36.85 26.17
N ASN A 338 6.00 -37.69 25.30
CA ASN A 338 6.10 -39.15 25.54
C ASN A 338 7.38 -39.49 26.33
#